data_017879368a8a4d84ae6bae57913b7ad4
#
_entry.id   017879368a8a4d84ae6bae57913b7ad4
#
_cell.length_a   1.000
_cell.length_b   1.000
_cell.length_c   1.000
_cell.angle_alpha   90.00
_cell.angle_beta   90.00
_cell.angle_gamma   90.00
#
_symmetry.space_group_name_H-M   'P 1'
#
loop_
_entity.id
_entity.type
_entity.pdbx_description
1 polymer ?
#
loop_
_entity_poly.entity_id
_entity_poly.type
_entity_poly.pdbx_seq_one_letter_code
_entity_poly.pdbx_strand_id
1 'polypeptide(L)'
;MKTIRTSALFILVLLLVCGATLDAAKIKGKVIRVEEGDTIKIALRGKTLDVHFAGADCPEKGQAFYEEAKDFTTKKLLGKLVNLEIISYPSDTSFVARVVLDGFDMSLELIKSGLAWYDSKSQEDKALAKAHKKAKKAKIGLWSKPTPAAPWVYRQSQHAAAKTTEAETE
;
A
#
# COMPACT_ATOMS: atom_id res chain seq x y z
N MET A 1 -18.07 -35.98 68.62
CA MET A 1 -17.61 -36.19 67.21
C MET A 1 -18.26 -35.09 66.38
N LYS A 2 -17.47 -34.05 65.97
CA LYS A 2 -17.95 -32.93 65.20
C LYS A 2 -17.44 -33.08 63.76
N THR A 3 -18.35 -33.28 62.83
CA THR A 3 -18.08 -33.36 61.41
C THR A 3 -17.87 -31.94 60.81
N ILE A 4 -16.69 -31.68 60.29
CA ILE A 4 -16.35 -30.43 59.58
C ILE A 4 -16.85 -30.59 58.16
N ARG A 5 -17.85 -29.73 57.76
CA ARG A 5 -18.29 -29.57 56.36
C ARG A 5 -17.37 -28.58 55.68
N THR A 6 -16.51 -29.08 54.81
CA THR A 6 -15.68 -28.24 53.91
C THR A 6 -16.54 -27.76 52.76
N SER A 7 -16.93 -26.48 52.78
CA SER A 7 -17.53 -25.79 51.63
C SER A 7 -16.43 -25.46 50.64
N ALA A 8 -16.42 -26.15 49.50
CA ALA A 8 -15.58 -25.83 48.38
C ALA A 8 -16.11 -24.55 47.73
N LEU A 9 -15.43 -23.45 47.99
CA LEU A 9 -15.68 -22.16 47.35
C LEU A 9 -15.09 -22.21 45.93
N PHE A 10 -15.92 -22.46 44.92
CA PHE A 10 -15.54 -22.34 43.52
C PHE A 10 -15.32 -20.86 43.22
N ILE A 11 -14.07 -20.42 43.27
CA ILE A 11 -13.67 -19.12 42.73
C ILE A 11 -13.63 -19.24 41.20
N LEU A 12 -14.73 -18.83 40.58
CA LEU A 12 -14.81 -18.62 39.12
C LEU A 12 -13.98 -17.37 38.79
N VAL A 13 -12.70 -17.57 38.47
CA VAL A 13 -11.86 -16.50 37.92
C VAL A 13 -12.34 -16.23 36.49
N LEU A 14 -13.21 -15.24 36.37
CA LEU A 14 -13.63 -14.70 35.09
C LEU A 14 -12.42 -13.94 34.51
N LEU A 15 -11.60 -14.63 33.72
CA LEU A 15 -10.58 -14.00 32.87
C LEU A 15 -11.30 -13.14 31.85
N LEU A 16 -11.48 -11.88 32.22
CA LEU A 16 -11.86 -10.82 31.28
C LEU A 16 -10.65 -10.63 30.34
N VAL A 17 -10.60 -11.41 29.25
CA VAL A 17 -9.69 -11.17 28.13
C VAL A 17 -10.15 -9.85 27.53
N CYS A 18 -9.60 -8.76 28.03
CA CYS A 18 -9.66 -7.47 27.38
C CYS A 18 -8.97 -7.66 26.04
N GLY A 19 -9.74 -7.93 24.99
CA GLY A 19 -9.30 -7.97 23.62
C GLY A 19 -8.86 -6.57 23.23
N ALA A 20 -7.64 -6.18 23.65
CA ALA A 20 -6.97 -5.04 23.05
C ALA A 20 -6.77 -5.42 21.59
N THR A 21 -7.65 -4.98 20.72
CA THR A 21 -7.35 -4.89 19.30
C THR A 21 -6.08 -4.07 19.22
N LEU A 22 -4.96 -4.68 18.81
CA LEU A 22 -3.79 -3.94 18.39
C LEU A 22 -4.26 -3.07 17.22
N ASP A 23 -4.66 -1.86 17.54
CA ASP A 23 -4.93 -0.83 16.54
C ASP A 23 -3.57 -0.59 15.87
N ALA A 24 -3.43 -1.05 14.62
CA ALA A 24 -2.20 -0.90 13.86
C ALA A 24 -1.79 0.57 13.96
N ALA A 25 -0.60 0.84 14.47
CA ALA A 25 -0.17 2.18 14.84
C ALA A 25 -0.34 3.13 13.65
N LYS A 26 -1.37 3.95 13.68
CA LYS A 26 -1.64 4.96 12.65
C LYS A 26 -0.60 6.06 12.79
N ILE A 27 0.38 6.03 11.91
CA ILE A 27 1.41 7.06 11.84
C ILE A 27 0.93 8.17 10.91
N LYS A 28 1.16 9.44 11.30
CA LYS A 28 0.90 10.59 10.42
C LYS A 28 2.21 11.10 9.85
N GLY A 29 2.27 11.27 8.53
CA GLY A 29 3.42 11.83 7.83
C GLY A 29 3.00 12.97 6.90
N LYS A 30 3.81 14.03 6.81
CA LYS A 30 3.60 15.11 5.85
C LYS A 30 4.23 14.70 4.52
N VAL A 31 3.45 14.65 3.45
CA VAL A 31 3.95 14.38 2.10
C VAL A 31 4.75 15.58 1.60
N ILE A 32 6.04 15.38 1.35
CA ILE A 32 6.96 16.42 0.90
C ILE A 32 7.33 16.29 -0.58
N ARG A 33 7.14 15.09 -1.15
CA ARG A 33 7.41 14.82 -2.56
C ARG A 33 6.59 13.61 -3.03
N VAL A 34 6.25 13.60 -4.31
CA VAL A 34 5.68 12.45 -5.02
C VAL A 34 6.72 11.98 -6.03
N GLU A 35 7.20 10.76 -5.88
CA GLU A 35 8.19 10.16 -6.77
C GLU A 35 7.50 9.53 -7.98
N GLU A 36 6.47 8.71 -7.71
CA GLU A 36 5.68 7.98 -8.69
C GLU A 36 4.21 7.99 -8.28
N GLY A 37 3.34 7.40 -9.08
CA GLY A 37 1.92 7.36 -8.78
C GLY A 37 1.57 6.72 -7.45
N ASP A 38 2.34 5.72 -7.03
CA ASP A 38 2.17 4.95 -5.80
C ASP A 38 3.32 5.08 -4.81
N THR A 39 4.25 6.00 -5.06
CA THR A 39 5.43 6.20 -4.20
C THR A 39 5.58 7.66 -3.82
N ILE A 40 5.61 7.93 -2.52
CA ILE A 40 5.75 9.28 -1.95
C ILE A 40 6.91 9.34 -0.96
N LYS A 41 7.45 10.54 -0.78
CA LYS A 41 8.33 10.86 0.36
C LYS A 41 7.57 11.62 1.42
N ILE A 42 7.73 11.20 2.66
CA ILE A 42 7.14 11.87 3.82
C ILE A 42 8.21 12.42 4.74
N ALA A 43 7.90 13.52 5.41
CA ALA A 43 8.64 13.97 6.58
C ALA A 43 7.99 13.39 7.84
N LEU A 44 8.78 12.66 8.63
CA LEU A 44 8.35 12.05 9.89
C LEU A 44 9.48 12.15 10.93
N ARG A 45 9.22 12.84 12.05
CA ARG A 45 10.18 12.99 13.17
C ARG A 45 11.59 13.42 12.72
N GLY A 46 11.67 14.38 11.80
CA GLY A 46 12.95 14.90 11.28
C GLY A 46 13.65 14.02 10.24
N LYS A 47 13.05 12.88 9.87
CA LYS A 47 13.55 11.99 8.80
C LYS A 47 12.70 12.12 7.55
N THR A 48 13.29 11.88 6.39
CA THR A 48 12.59 11.67 5.13
C THR A 48 12.52 10.17 4.87
N LEU A 49 11.31 9.68 4.59
CA LEU A 49 11.04 8.25 4.41
C LEU A 49 10.27 8.03 3.12
N ASP A 50 10.59 6.94 2.41
CA ASP A 50 9.85 6.48 1.25
C ASP A 50 8.64 5.66 1.69
N VAL A 51 7.50 5.90 1.07
CA VAL A 51 6.27 5.16 1.31
C VAL A 51 5.73 4.65 0.00
N HIS A 52 5.71 3.33 -0.15
CA HIS A 52 5.07 2.62 -1.25
C HIS A 52 3.64 2.26 -0.88
N PHE A 53 2.70 2.46 -1.78
CA PHE A 53 1.29 2.21 -1.51
C PHE A 53 1.00 0.71 -1.55
N ALA A 54 0.47 0.19 -0.47
CA ALA A 54 0.10 -1.22 -0.39
C ALA A 54 -1.04 -1.56 -1.35
N GLY A 55 -0.90 -2.63 -2.12
CA GLY A 55 -1.93 -3.15 -3.01
C GLY A 55 -2.12 -2.40 -4.33
N ALA A 56 -1.35 -1.37 -4.62
CA ALA A 56 -1.34 -0.68 -5.91
C ALA A 56 0.08 -0.67 -6.51
N ASP A 57 0.16 -0.84 -7.83
CA ASP A 57 1.41 -0.74 -8.61
C ASP A 57 1.12 0.12 -9.84
N CYS A 58 1.68 1.33 -9.87
CA CYS A 58 1.48 2.31 -10.92
C CYS A 58 2.43 2.08 -12.10
N PRO A 59 2.13 2.64 -13.29
CA PRO A 59 3.07 2.62 -14.40
C PRO A 59 4.42 3.18 -14.03
N GLU A 60 5.47 2.53 -14.50
CA GLU A 60 6.86 2.96 -14.41
C GLU A 60 7.16 4.10 -15.38
N LYS A 61 8.21 4.87 -15.11
CA LYS A 61 8.70 5.90 -16.03
C LYS A 61 8.95 5.30 -17.42
N GLY A 62 8.33 5.91 -18.43
CA GLY A 62 8.36 5.42 -19.81
C GLY A 62 7.17 4.53 -20.20
N GLN A 63 6.34 4.11 -19.27
CA GLN A 63 5.06 3.46 -19.56
C GLN A 63 3.95 4.50 -19.79
N ALA A 64 2.94 4.13 -20.56
CA ALA A 64 1.73 4.93 -20.72
C ALA A 64 1.04 5.14 -19.37
N PHE A 65 0.49 6.33 -19.15
CA PHE A 65 -0.19 6.77 -17.91
C PHE A 65 0.72 6.96 -16.68
N TYR A 66 2.04 6.94 -16.84
CA TYR A 66 2.97 7.26 -15.75
C TYR A 66 2.75 8.68 -15.20
N GLU A 67 2.73 9.67 -16.08
CA GLU A 67 2.57 11.08 -15.69
C GLU A 67 1.17 11.33 -15.10
N GLU A 68 0.12 10.72 -15.68
CA GLU A 68 -1.24 10.85 -15.18
C GLU A 68 -1.40 10.27 -13.77
N ALA A 69 -0.77 9.11 -13.49
CA ALA A 69 -0.77 8.50 -12.17
C ALA A 69 -0.03 9.37 -11.14
N LYS A 70 1.16 9.86 -11.52
CA LYS A 70 1.98 10.75 -10.69
C LYS A 70 1.28 12.08 -10.42
N ASP A 71 0.67 12.68 -11.42
CA ASP A 71 -0.10 13.91 -11.30
C ASP A 71 -1.32 13.74 -10.40
N PHE A 72 -2.03 12.61 -10.52
CA PHE A 72 -3.16 12.28 -9.66
C PHE A 72 -2.75 12.28 -8.20
N THR A 73 -1.69 11.56 -7.86
CA THR A 73 -1.16 11.48 -6.51
C THR A 73 -0.63 12.84 -6.02
N THR A 74 0.05 13.58 -6.88
CA THR A 74 0.58 14.92 -6.57
C THR A 74 -0.55 15.89 -6.20
N LYS A 75 -1.58 15.97 -7.00
CA LYS A 75 -2.76 16.84 -6.75
C LYS A 75 -3.48 16.48 -5.46
N LYS A 76 -3.51 15.20 -5.11
CA LYS A 76 -4.19 14.71 -3.90
C LYS A 76 -3.36 14.89 -2.64
N LEU A 77 -2.06 14.57 -2.68
CA LEU A 77 -1.26 14.35 -1.48
C LEU A 77 -0.17 15.35 -1.20
N LEU A 78 0.39 16.03 -2.22
CA LEU A 78 1.54 16.91 -1.99
C LEU A 78 1.23 18.00 -0.95
N GLY A 79 2.10 18.10 0.06
CA GLY A 79 1.96 19.04 1.18
C GLY A 79 0.94 18.64 2.24
N LYS A 80 0.19 17.55 2.05
CA LYS A 80 -0.85 17.07 2.99
C LYS A 80 -0.26 16.21 4.11
N LEU A 81 -1.00 16.13 5.20
CA LEU A 81 -0.74 15.21 6.30
C LEU A 81 -1.59 13.96 6.09
N VAL A 82 -0.95 12.83 5.84
CA VAL A 82 -1.63 11.55 5.58
C VAL A 82 -1.53 10.60 6.77
N ASN A 83 -2.52 9.72 6.90
CA ASN A 83 -2.46 8.60 7.84
C ASN A 83 -1.86 7.39 7.12
N LEU A 84 -0.95 6.69 7.80
CA LEU A 84 -0.23 5.52 7.32
C LEU A 84 -0.56 4.33 8.20
N GLU A 85 -1.05 3.26 7.58
CA GLU A 85 -1.16 1.94 8.20
C GLU A 85 -0.04 1.09 7.63
N ILE A 86 1.02 0.89 8.43
CA ILE A 86 2.23 0.20 7.95
C ILE A 86 1.96 -1.29 7.77
N ILE A 87 2.30 -1.81 6.61
CA ILE A 87 2.20 -3.24 6.25
C ILE A 87 3.54 -3.94 6.41
N SER A 88 4.61 -3.31 5.90
CA SER A 88 5.97 -3.87 6.00
C SER A 88 7.05 -2.80 5.91
N TYR A 89 8.26 -3.18 6.29
CA TYR A 89 9.46 -2.36 6.31
C TYR A 89 10.52 -2.97 5.39
N PRO A 90 10.54 -2.64 4.08
CA PRO A 90 11.57 -3.13 3.16
C PRO A 90 12.98 -2.69 3.54
N SER A 91 13.11 -1.51 4.18
CA SER A 91 14.38 -0.99 4.72
C SER A 91 14.13 0.00 5.86
N ASP A 92 15.20 0.52 6.49
CA ASP A 92 15.11 1.51 7.57
C ASP A 92 14.56 2.87 7.11
N THR A 93 14.52 3.10 5.81
CA THR A 93 14.07 4.37 5.20
C THR A 93 12.86 4.20 4.29
N SER A 94 12.29 2.99 4.20
CA SER A 94 11.20 2.67 3.28
C SER A 94 10.11 1.82 3.95
N PHE A 95 8.85 2.17 3.68
CA PHE A 95 7.66 1.45 4.14
C PHE A 95 6.79 1.01 2.97
N VAL A 96 6.10 -0.11 3.15
CA VAL A 96 4.87 -0.40 2.41
C VAL A 96 3.72 -0.09 3.36
N ALA A 97 2.81 0.78 2.95
CA ALA A 97 1.72 1.23 3.81
C ALA A 97 0.42 1.47 3.02
N ARG A 98 -0.70 1.28 3.69
CA ARG A 98 -1.96 1.86 3.26
C ARG A 98 -1.90 3.36 3.56
N VAL A 99 -2.05 4.20 2.54
CA VAL A 99 -2.02 5.67 2.64
C VAL A 99 -3.44 6.20 2.59
N VAL A 100 -3.87 6.86 3.67
CA VAL A 100 -5.24 7.35 3.81
C VAL A 100 -5.24 8.87 4.02
N LEU A 101 -5.99 9.58 3.17
CA LEU A 101 -6.27 11.01 3.30
C LEU A 101 -7.79 11.21 3.41
N ASP A 102 -8.25 11.89 4.46
CA ASP A 102 -9.67 12.24 4.68
C ASP A 102 -10.62 11.02 4.57
N GLY A 103 -10.16 9.83 5.00
CA GLY A 103 -10.91 8.58 4.94
C GLY A 103 -10.82 7.83 3.59
N PHE A 104 -10.13 8.39 2.58
CA PHE A 104 -9.95 7.76 1.28
C PHE A 104 -8.63 7.01 1.21
N ASP A 105 -8.69 5.72 0.89
CA ASP A 105 -7.53 4.89 0.58
C ASP A 105 -6.99 5.24 -0.82
N MET A 106 -5.75 5.70 -0.88
CA MET A 106 -5.16 6.18 -2.12
C MET A 106 -4.91 5.07 -3.16
N SER A 107 -4.59 3.85 -2.71
CA SER A 107 -4.48 2.69 -3.59
C SER A 107 -5.82 2.40 -4.28
N LEU A 108 -6.91 2.45 -3.50
CA LEU A 108 -8.26 2.25 -4.03
C LEU A 108 -8.64 3.34 -5.05
N GLU A 109 -8.29 4.59 -4.78
CA GLU A 109 -8.59 5.70 -5.68
C GLU A 109 -7.81 5.62 -7.00
N LEU A 110 -6.51 5.27 -6.96
CA LEU A 110 -5.68 5.04 -8.15
C LEU A 110 -6.24 3.89 -9.00
N ILE A 111 -6.59 2.76 -8.38
CA ILE A 111 -7.14 1.59 -9.07
C ILE A 111 -8.52 1.90 -9.69
N LYS A 112 -9.40 2.61 -8.98
CA LYS A 112 -10.71 3.05 -9.51
C LYS A 112 -10.57 3.96 -10.72
N SER A 113 -9.55 4.82 -10.70
CA SER A 113 -9.25 5.75 -11.80
C SER A 113 -8.54 5.07 -12.97
N GLY A 114 -8.24 3.77 -12.86
CA GLY A 114 -7.50 3.03 -13.88
C GLY A 114 -6.05 3.50 -14.04
N LEU A 115 -5.44 4.02 -12.99
CA LEU A 115 -4.07 4.54 -12.97
C LEU A 115 -3.08 3.60 -12.26
N ALA A 116 -3.56 2.48 -11.72
CA ALA A 116 -2.75 1.44 -11.10
C ALA A 116 -3.27 0.04 -11.37
N TRP A 117 -2.37 -0.95 -11.35
CA TRP A 117 -2.72 -2.35 -11.20
C TRP A 117 -2.97 -2.67 -9.73
N TYR A 118 -3.81 -3.67 -9.49
CA TYR A 118 -3.91 -4.28 -8.16
C TYR A 118 -2.76 -5.27 -7.96
N ASP A 119 -1.91 -5.00 -6.98
CA ASP A 119 -0.83 -5.89 -6.55
C ASP A 119 -1.24 -6.68 -5.29
N SER A 120 -1.73 -7.90 -5.49
CA SER A 120 -2.12 -8.78 -4.40
C SER A 120 -0.95 -9.33 -3.59
N LYS A 121 0.30 -9.20 -4.08
CA LYS A 121 1.50 -9.67 -3.37
C LYS A 121 1.88 -8.71 -2.25
N SER A 122 1.71 -7.40 -2.48
CA SER A 122 1.98 -6.39 -1.45
C SER A 122 0.85 -6.29 -0.44
N GLN A 123 -0.40 -6.51 -0.86
CA GLN A 123 -1.57 -6.56 0.04
C GLN A 123 -2.72 -7.34 -0.59
N GLU A 124 -3.23 -8.36 0.11
CA GLU A 124 -4.47 -9.01 -0.29
C GLU A 124 -5.68 -8.20 0.23
N ASP A 125 -6.47 -7.63 -0.70
CA ASP A 125 -7.64 -6.82 -0.40
C ASP A 125 -8.76 -7.04 -1.43
N LYS A 126 -9.93 -7.48 -0.96
CA LYS A 126 -11.09 -7.76 -1.82
C LYS A 126 -11.67 -6.50 -2.45
N ALA A 127 -11.56 -5.33 -1.79
CA ALA A 127 -12.07 -4.07 -2.32
C ALA A 127 -11.21 -3.58 -3.48
N LEU A 128 -9.88 -3.66 -3.35
CA LEU A 128 -8.92 -3.34 -4.42
C LEU A 128 -9.11 -4.27 -5.61
N ALA A 129 -9.23 -5.60 -5.38
CA ALA A 129 -9.49 -6.58 -6.43
C ALA A 129 -10.79 -6.30 -7.18
N LYS A 130 -11.86 -5.95 -6.46
CA LYS A 130 -13.16 -5.59 -7.05
C LYS A 130 -13.08 -4.30 -7.86
N ALA A 131 -12.38 -3.28 -7.36
CA ALA A 131 -12.17 -2.01 -8.06
C ALA A 131 -11.38 -2.23 -9.36
N HIS A 132 -10.31 -3.00 -9.31
CA HIS A 132 -9.50 -3.37 -10.48
C HIS A 132 -10.33 -4.06 -11.57
N LYS A 133 -11.14 -5.06 -11.21
CA LYS A 133 -12.05 -5.73 -12.15
C LYS A 133 -13.04 -4.75 -12.78
N LYS A 134 -13.58 -3.79 -11.99
CA LYS A 134 -14.50 -2.77 -12.50
C LYS A 134 -13.82 -1.81 -13.46
N ALA A 135 -12.64 -1.28 -13.13
CA ALA A 135 -11.89 -0.37 -13.98
C ALA A 135 -11.54 -1.04 -15.33
N LYS A 136 -11.08 -2.30 -15.31
CA LYS A 136 -10.82 -3.10 -16.52
C LYS A 136 -12.07 -3.28 -17.39
N LYS A 137 -13.18 -3.67 -16.79
CA LYS A 137 -14.45 -3.85 -17.51
C LYS A 137 -14.94 -2.54 -18.16
N ALA A 138 -14.78 -1.42 -17.46
CA ALA A 138 -15.18 -0.10 -17.92
C ALA A 138 -14.16 0.57 -18.86
N LYS A 139 -13.02 -0.07 -19.11
CA LYS A 139 -11.93 0.45 -19.95
C LYS A 139 -11.43 1.84 -19.52
N ILE A 140 -11.33 2.09 -18.21
CA ILE A 140 -10.91 3.37 -17.64
C ILE A 140 -9.37 3.44 -17.62
N GLY A 141 -8.81 4.60 -17.95
CA GLY A 141 -7.37 4.87 -17.86
C GLY A 141 -6.52 3.87 -18.65
N LEU A 142 -5.60 3.18 -17.99
CA LEU A 142 -4.75 2.10 -18.52
C LEU A 142 -5.52 1.09 -19.37
N TRP A 143 -6.73 0.76 -18.93
CA TRP A 143 -7.58 -0.27 -19.54
C TRP A 143 -8.26 0.18 -20.82
N SER A 144 -8.11 1.45 -21.23
CA SER A 144 -8.51 1.95 -22.54
C SER A 144 -7.57 1.47 -23.67
N LYS A 145 -6.36 1.04 -23.30
CA LYS A 145 -5.38 0.47 -24.23
C LYS A 145 -5.56 -1.04 -24.38
N PRO A 146 -5.30 -1.64 -25.52
CA PRO A 146 -5.58 -3.06 -25.77
C PRO A 146 -4.65 -3.95 -24.99
N THR A 147 -3.63 -3.81 -24.44
CA THR A 147 -2.78 -4.70 -23.62
C THR A 147 -1.74 -3.91 -22.82
N PRO A 148 -2.17 -3.21 -21.77
CA PRO A 148 -1.21 -2.46 -20.97
C PRO A 148 -0.28 -3.43 -20.23
N ALA A 149 1.04 -3.26 -20.42
CA ALA A 149 2.03 -4.05 -19.70
C ALA A 149 2.02 -3.69 -18.22
N ALA A 150 1.98 -4.70 -17.36
CA ALA A 150 2.02 -4.48 -15.92
C ALA A 150 3.42 -3.96 -15.50
N PRO A 151 3.52 -3.09 -14.47
CA PRO A 151 4.79 -2.48 -14.07
C PRO A 151 5.87 -3.52 -13.73
N TRP A 152 5.52 -4.60 -13.03
CA TRP A 152 6.49 -5.67 -12.72
C TRP A 152 7.03 -6.39 -13.95
N VAL A 153 6.25 -6.52 -15.03
CA VAL A 153 6.71 -7.07 -16.31
C VAL A 153 7.64 -6.08 -16.99
N TYR A 154 7.31 -4.81 -16.97
CA TYR A 154 8.15 -3.75 -17.52
C TYR A 154 9.49 -3.67 -16.80
N ARG A 155 9.52 -3.68 -15.46
CA ARG A 155 10.77 -3.73 -14.66
C ARG A 155 11.65 -4.93 -15.05
N GLN A 156 11.05 -6.10 -15.20
CA GLN A 156 11.78 -7.31 -15.62
C GLN A 156 12.41 -7.15 -17.00
N SER A 157 11.69 -6.56 -17.97
CA SER A 157 12.22 -6.33 -19.31
C SER A 157 13.39 -5.34 -19.32
N GLN A 158 13.32 -4.28 -18.51
CA GLN A 158 14.40 -3.31 -18.37
C GLN A 158 15.66 -3.93 -17.76
N HIS A 159 15.50 -4.75 -16.71
CA HIS A 159 16.63 -5.47 -16.12
C HIS A 159 17.27 -6.47 -17.08
N ALA A 160 16.49 -7.16 -17.93
CA ALA A 160 17.01 -8.06 -18.93
C ALA A 160 17.82 -7.30 -20.00
N ALA A 161 17.28 -6.17 -20.48
CA ALA A 161 17.97 -5.33 -21.47
C ALA A 161 19.30 -4.76 -20.94
N ALA A 162 19.33 -4.29 -19.69
CA ALA A 162 20.54 -3.77 -19.08
C ALA A 162 21.66 -4.83 -18.99
N LYS A 163 21.32 -6.07 -18.58
CA LYS A 163 22.29 -7.17 -18.51
C LYS A 163 22.87 -7.55 -19.87
N THR A 164 22.07 -7.48 -20.94
CA THR A 164 22.56 -7.80 -22.29
C THR A 164 23.56 -6.75 -22.77
N THR A 165 23.30 -5.48 -22.47
CA THR A 165 24.20 -4.37 -22.84
C THR A 165 25.54 -4.44 -22.09
N GLU A 166 25.55 -4.83 -20.83
CA GLU A 166 26.78 -5.02 -20.04
C GLU A 166 27.63 -6.20 -20.59
N ALA A 167 26.99 -7.28 -20.99
CA ALA A 167 27.66 -8.47 -21.55
C ALA A 167 28.27 -8.23 -22.96
N GLU A 168 27.78 -7.25 -23.73
CA GLU A 168 28.29 -6.89 -25.05
C GLU A 168 29.44 -5.88 -25.00
N THR A 169 29.72 -5.31 -23.81
CA THR A 169 30.78 -4.28 -23.60
C THR A 169 32.02 -4.82 -22.90
N GLU A 170 32.06 -6.09 -22.46
CA GLU A 170 33.22 -6.82 -21.94
C GLU A 170 33.87 -7.67 -23.05
#